data_93fee202d4d15fc74467932e8630ddc8
#
_entry.id   93fee202d4d15fc74467932e8630ddc8
#
_cell.length_a   1.000
_cell.length_b   1.000
_cell.length_c   1.000
_cell.angle_alpha   90.00
_cell.angle_beta   90.00
_cell.angle_gamma   90.00
#
_symmetry.space_group_name_H-M   'P 1'
#
loop_
_entity.id
_entity.type
_entity.pdbx_description
1 polymer ?
#
loop_
_entity_poly.entity_id
_entity_poly.type
_entity_poly.pdbx_seq_one_letter_code
_entity_poly.pdbx_strand_id
1 'polypeptide(L)'
;MERFALITTVCLNPSIDHMIAVDSLVCGGLNRVRDSRYDAGGKGLNVAVAISALGGEAECVGFMDRENARLFETRLRKSGTAYDFIWRDVPTRTNLKVFDRSCGVVTEFNESGRAVGEEELARMTELIVHRARHADVLVLSGSMPPACPADYYARVLRAVAGESCRCVLDADGAPLAEGIAARPWLIKPNRAELETLTGRSLRGVADVRDAAREIIARGVAVVAVSLGADGAIIADADEAFFAPRLDIDVHSTVGAGDAMVAGLVCGFSAGKGLREAFCMGVAAASAMCMTEGSEPPGRENFETLLQTVQTERI
;
A
#
# COMPACT_ATOMS: atom_id res chain seq x y z
N MET A 1 2.72 -30.26 7.23
CA MET A 1 1.92 -29.11 6.80
C MET A 1 2.91 -27.99 6.52
N GLU A 2 3.03 -27.58 5.28
CA GLU A 2 3.77 -26.37 4.95
C GLU A 2 3.07 -25.21 5.67
N ARG A 3 3.81 -24.50 6.50
CA ARG A 3 3.33 -23.28 7.15
C ARG A 3 3.26 -22.20 6.08
N PHE A 4 2.07 -21.71 5.73
CA PHE A 4 1.96 -20.52 4.91
C PHE A 4 2.57 -19.33 5.66
N ALA A 5 3.30 -18.49 4.95
CA ALA A 5 3.90 -17.31 5.52
C ALA A 5 2.80 -16.31 5.91
N LEU A 6 2.75 -15.94 7.19
CA LEU A 6 1.78 -14.96 7.69
C LEU A 6 2.30 -13.53 7.43
N ILE A 7 1.49 -12.72 6.78
CA ILE A 7 1.79 -11.32 6.51
C ILE A 7 0.86 -10.45 7.36
N THR A 8 1.43 -9.69 8.30
CA THR A 8 0.68 -8.71 9.09
C THR A 8 0.80 -7.33 8.49
N THR A 9 -0.33 -6.68 8.21
CA THR A 9 -0.37 -5.30 7.72
C THR A 9 -0.88 -4.35 8.78
N VAL A 10 -0.38 -3.12 8.80
CA VAL A 10 -0.78 -2.08 9.77
C VAL A 10 -1.52 -0.97 9.05
N CYS A 11 -2.75 -0.67 9.50
CA CYS A 11 -3.60 0.41 9.00
C CYS A 11 -3.90 1.41 10.13
N LEU A 12 -3.08 2.46 10.26
CA LEU A 12 -3.22 3.45 11.35
C LEU A 12 -4.32 4.47 11.08
N ASN A 13 -4.63 4.75 9.82
CA ASN A 13 -5.55 5.82 9.41
C ASN A 13 -6.54 5.30 8.35
N PRO A 14 -7.43 4.36 8.72
CA PRO A 14 -8.45 3.85 7.81
C PRO A 14 -9.31 4.98 7.25
N SER A 15 -9.97 4.74 6.11
CA SER A 15 -10.89 5.69 5.50
C SER A 15 -12.15 5.01 5.01
N ILE A 16 -13.23 5.77 4.95
CA ILE A 16 -14.40 5.44 4.15
C ILE A 16 -14.21 6.15 2.81
N ASP A 17 -14.01 5.41 1.74
CA ASP A 17 -13.89 5.97 0.40
C ASP A 17 -15.29 6.12 -0.19
N HIS A 18 -15.76 7.37 -0.30
CA HIS A 18 -17.04 7.71 -0.89
C HIS A 18 -16.83 8.11 -2.36
N MET A 19 -17.09 7.19 -3.26
CA MET A 19 -17.06 7.44 -4.70
C MET A 19 -18.42 7.95 -5.16
N ILE A 20 -18.44 9.10 -5.83
CA ILE A 20 -19.62 9.62 -6.52
C ILE A 20 -19.31 9.86 -8.00
N ALA A 21 -20.32 9.72 -8.87
CA ALA A 21 -20.22 10.07 -10.26
C ALA A 21 -21.14 11.25 -10.59
N VAL A 22 -20.65 12.19 -11.36
CA VAL A 22 -21.39 13.33 -11.92
C VAL A 22 -21.27 13.32 -13.44
N ASP A 23 -22.24 13.94 -14.15
CA ASP A 23 -22.15 14.05 -15.61
C ASP A 23 -20.97 14.95 -16.02
N SER A 24 -20.80 16.08 -15.31
CA SER A 24 -19.67 17.00 -15.43
C SER A 24 -19.50 17.74 -14.11
N LEU A 25 -18.25 17.85 -13.61
CA LEU A 25 -17.94 18.56 -12.37
C LEU A 25 -17.87 20.07 -12.61
N VAL A 26 -18.83 20.80 -12.06
CA VAL A 26 -18.90 22.26 -12.17
C VAL A 26 -18.47 22.89 -10.85
N CYS A 27 -17.27 23.48 -10.84
CA CYS A 27 -16.79 24.25 -9.69
C CYS A 27 -17.67 25.50 -9.45
N GLY A 28 -18.11 25.68 -8.19
CA GLY A 28 -18.99 26.79 -7.81
C GLY A 28 -20.45 26.61 -8.23
N GLY A 29 -20.82 25.50 -8.88
CA GLY A 29 -22.16 25.17 -9.34
C GLY A 29 -22.83 24.04 -8.58
N LEU A 30 -24.11 23.79 -8.89
CA LEU A 30 -24.86 22.64 -8.39
C LEU A 30 -24.53 21.39 -9.22
N ASN A 31 -23.91 20.40 -8.57
CA ASN A 31 -23.63 19.11 -9.15
C ASN A 31 -24.68 18.08 -8.68
N ARG A 32 -25.23 17.28 -9.60
CA ARG A 32 -26.14 16.20 -9.27
C ARG A 32 -25.43 14.86 -9.39
N VAL A 33 -25.43 14.13 -8.26
CA VAL A 33 -24.85 12.79 -8.18
C VAL A 33 -25.70 11.80 -8.97
N ARG A 34 -25.05 11.00 -9.82
CA ARG A 34 -25.67 9.94 -10.63
C ARG A 34 -25.52 8.58 -9.99
N ASP A 35 -24.36 8.31 -9.44
CA ASP A 35 -24.03 7.08 -8.71
C ASP A 35 -23.27 7.42 -7.44
N SER A 36 -23.43 6.59 -6.41
CA SER A 36 -22.79 6.75 -5.12
C SER A 36 -22.45 5.39 -4.51
N ARG A 37 -21.20 5.23 -4.06
CA ARG A 37 -20.72 4.01 -3.40
C ARG A 37 -19.79 4.35 -2.25
N TYR A 38 -19.89 3.55 -1.18
CA TYR A 38 -19.02 3.61 -0.02
C TYR A 38 -18.19 2.34 0.08
N ASP A 39 -16.87 2.48 0.13
CA ASP A 39 -15.94 1.38 0.29
C ASP A 39 -15.10 1.59 1.56
N ALA A 40 -14.81 0.50 2.29
CA ALA A 40 -13.81 0.55 3.34
C ALA A 40 -12.43 0.74 2.70
N GLY A 41 -11.65 1.69 3.18
CA GLY A 41 -10.35 2.05 2.64
C GLY A 41 -9.26 2.14 3.70
N GLY A 42 -8.07 2.51 3.24
CA GLY A 42 -6.84 2.60 4.01
C GLY A 42 -5.77 1.66 3.46
N LYS A 43 -4.55 2.19 3.21
CA LYS A 43 -3.51 1.43 2.51
C LYS A 43 -3.22 0.08 3.16
N GLY A 44 -3.00 0.01 4.49
CA GLY A 44 -2.71 -1.25 5.17
C GLY A 44 -3.83 -2.29 5.02
N LEU A 45 -5.10 -1.86 5.05
CA LEU A 45 -6.25 -2.72 4.79
C LEU A 45 -6.28 -3.18 3.32
N ASN A 46 -6.02 -2.27 2.38
CA ASN A 46 -5.98 -2.61 0.95
C ASN A 46 -4.90 -3.65 0.65
N VAL A 47 -3.71 -3.49 1.24
CA VAL A 47 -2.61 -4.47 1.11
C VAL A 47 -3.04 -5.83 1.64
N ALA A 48 -3.66 -5.91 2.84
CA ALA A 48 -4.10 -7.18 3.42
C ALA A 48 -5.13 -7.89 2.54
N VAL A 49 -6.14 -7.14 2.06
CA VAL A 49 -7.19 -7.66 1.18
C VAL A 49 -6.60 -8.14 -0.16
N ALA A 50 -5.64 -7.38 -0.71
CA ALA A 50 -4.94 -7.78 -1.94
C ALA A 50 -4.12 -9.07 -1.74
N ILE A 51 -3.38 -9.20 -0.62
CA ILE A 51 -2.63 -10.43 -0.28
C ILE A 51 -3.58 -11.63 -0.26
N SER A 52 -4.71 -11.51 0.44
CA SER A 52 -5.71 -12.60 0.52
C SER A 52 -6.29 -12.94 -0.86
N ALA A 53 -6.58 -11.94 -1.70
CA ALA A 53 -7.07 -12.14 -3.06
C ALA A 53 -6.05 -12.88 -3.96
N LEU A 54 -4.75 -12.64 -3.73
CA LEU A 54 -3.66 -13.35 -4.42
C LEU A 54 -3.40 -14.76 -3.86
N GLY A 55 -4.10 -15.15 -2.80
CA GLY A 55 -3.98 -16.48 -2.16
C GLY A 55 -2.95 -16.55 -1.04
N GLY A 56 -2.44 -15.41 -0.56
CA GLY A 56 -1.59 -15.33 0.63
C GLY A 56 -2.39 -15.31 1.94
N GLU A 57 -1.73 -15.57 3.06
CA GLU A 57 -2.32 -15.47 4.40
C GLU A 57 -2.02 -14.09 5.00
N ALA A 58 -3.06 -13.31 5.26
CA ALA A 58 -2.94 -11.93 5.74
C ALA A 58 -3.76 -11.66 6.99
N GLU A 59 -3.20 -10.84 7.89
CA GLU A 59 -3.89 -10.21 9.00
C GLU A 59 -3.73 -8.67 8.90
N CYS A 60 -4.83 -7.95 9.13
CA CYS A 60 -4.79 -6.49 9.23
C CYS A 60 -4.96 -6.04 10.69
N VAL A 61 -4.00 -5.29 11.22
CA VAL A 61 -4.12 -4.63 12.52
C VAL A 61 -4.17 -3.11 12.34
N GLY A 62 -4.76 -2.39 13.29
CA GLY A 62 -4.85 -0.94 13.15
C GLY A 62 -5.90 -0.34 14.07
N PHE A 63 -6.24 0.92 13.80
CA PHE A 63 -7.36 1.59 14.44
C PHE A 63 -8.65 1.38 13.65
N MET A 64 -9.76 1.27 14.36
CA MET A 64 -11.09 1.14 13.73
C MET A 64 -12.15 1.82 14.61
N ASP A 65 -13.10 2.52 14.00
CA ASP A 65 -14.24 3.03 14.73
C ASP A 65 -15.36 1.98 14.87
N ARG A 66 -16.14 2.10 15.95
CA ARG A 66 -17.24 1.17 16.22
C ARG A 66 -18.46 1.43 15.34
N GLU A 67 -18.68 2.68 14.94
CA GLU A 67 -19.86 3.08 14.18
C GLU A 67 -19.84 2.49 12.76
N ASN A 68 -18.67 2.53 12.12
CA ASN A 68 -18.49 2.05 10.75
C ASN A 68 -17.91 0.62 10.66
N ALA A 69 -17.74 -0.06 11.79
CA ALA A 69 -17.16 -1.40 11.89
C ALA A 69 -17.70 -2.37 10.82
N ARG A 70 -19.03 -2.39 10.62
CA ARG A 70 -19.70 -3.29 9.68
C ARG A 70 -19.19 -3.17 8.25
N LEU A 71 -18.86 -1.97 7.77
CA LEU A 71 -18.35 -1.74 6.42
C LEU A 71 -17.00 -2.45 6.24
N PHE A 72 -16.09 -2.24 7.20
CA PHE A 72 -14.74 -2.81 7.19
C PHE A 72 -14.73 -4.32 7.40
N GLU A 73 -15.47 -4.80 8.40
CA GLU A 73 -15.60 -6.23 8.67
C GLU A 73 -16.20 -7.01 7.49
N THR A 74 -17.18 -6.41 6.80
CA THR A 74 -17.78 -7.04 5.61
C THR A 74 -16.74 -7.24 4.53
N ARG A 75 -15.90 -6.23 4.25
CA ARG A 75 -14.83 -6.31 3.25
C ARG A 75 -13.79 -7.35 3.64
N LEU A 76 -13.33 -7.34 4.90
CA LEU A 76 -12.32 -8.27 5.40
C LEU A 76 -12.82 -9.71 5.41
N ARG A 77 -14.05 -9.96 5.83
CA ARG A 77 -14.65 -11.30 5.78
C ARG A 77 -14.85 -11.80 4.36
N LYS A 78 -15.28 -10.92 3.42
CA LYS A 78 -15.44 -11.27 1.99
C LYS A 78 -14.10 -11.72 1.38
N SER A 79 -12.99 -11.10 1.77
CA SER A 79 -11.65 -11.46 1.30
C SER A 79 -11.00 -12.62 2.06
N GLY A 80 -11.58 -13.07 3.18
CA GLY A 80 -10.95 -14.06 4.06
C GLY A 80 -9.76 -13.52 4.86
N THR A 81 -9.62 -12.19 4.97
CA THR A 81 -8.54 -11.53 5.69
C THR A 81 -8.82 -11.51 7.19
N ALA A 82 -7.90 -12.02 8.01
CA ALA A 82 -7.96 -11.88 9.47
C ALA A 82 -7.73 -10.42 9.89
N TYR A 83 -8.24 -10.06 11.06
CA TYR A 83 -8.04 -8.70 11.58
C TYR A 83 -8.08 -8.66 13.11
N ASP A 84 -7.33 -7.69 13.68
CA ASP A 84 -7.39 -7.33 15.09
C ASP A 84 -7.20 -5.82 15.23
N PHE A 85 -8.25 -5.10 15.68
CA PHE A 85 -8.27 -3.65 15.73
C PHE A 85 -8.36 -3.10 17.14
N ILE A 86 -7.65 -2.00 17.38
CA ILE A 86 -7.91 -1.13 18.53
C ILE A 86 -9.13 -0.27 18.18
N TRP A 87 -10.24 -0.57 18.86
CA TRP A 87 -11.51 0.10 18.65
C TRP A 87 -11.54 1.50 19.26
N ARG A 88 -12.01 2.46 18.48
CA ARG A 88 -12.12 3.86 18.87
C ARG A 88 -13.57 4.33 18.79
N ASP A 89 -13.95 5.26 19.67
CA ASP A 89 -15.27 5.91 19.66
C ASP A 89 -15.21 7.29 18.95
N VAL A 90 -14.48 7.34 17.84
CA VAL A 90 -14.34 8.51 16.98
C VAL A 90 -14.56 8.10 15.53
N PRO A 91 -15.28 8.89 14.71
CA PRO A 91 -15.65 8.49 13.36
C PRO A 91 -14.43 8.35 12.46
N THR A 92 -14.42 7.33 11.62
CA THR A 92 -13.45 7.17 10.52
C THR A 92 -13.57 8.33 9.54
N ARG A 93 -12.45 8.79 9.02
CA ARG A 93 -12.40 9.83 7.97
C ARG A 93 -13.07 9.36 6.69
N THR A 94 -13.62 10.31 5.93
CA THR A 94 -14.18 10.04 4.61
C THR A 94 -13.30 10.69 3.54
N ASN A 95 -12.93 9.92 2.52
CA ASN A 95 -12.32 10.43 1.30
C ASN A 95 -13.40 10.50 0.23
N LEU A 96 -13.73 11.70 -0.23
CA LEU A 96 -14.68 11.88 -1.33
C LEU A 96 -13.93 11.83 -2.66
N LYS A 97 -14.35 10.94 -3.55
CA LYS A 97 -13.81 10.78 -4.91
C LYS A 97 -14.93 11.10 -5.91
N VAL A 98 -14.75 12.14 -6.70
CA VAL A 98 -15.72 12.61 -7.69
C VAL A 98 -15.26 12.19 -9.07
N PHE A 99 -15.98 11.25 -9.68
CA PHE A 99 -15.75 10.84 -11.08
C PHE A 99 -16.54 11.74 -12.01
N ASP A 100 -15.85 12.51 -12.83
CA ASP A 100 -16.41 13.35 -13.89
C ASP A 100 -16.52 12.53 -15.17
N ARG A 101 -17.75 12.17 -15.55
CA ARG A 101 -18.03 11.36 -16.76
C ARG A 101 -17.66 12.06 -18.06
N SER A 102 -17.70 13.41 -18.08
CA SER A 102 -17.44 14.18 -19.29
C SER A 102 -16.00 14.10 -19.77
N CYS A 103 -15.05 13.90 -18.83
CA CYS A 103 -13.61 13.84 -19.15
C CYS A 103 -12.92 12.56 -18.62
N GLY A 104 -13.65 11.71 -17.88
CA GLY A 104 -13.10 10.46 -17.32
C GLY A 104 -12.08 10.67 -16.19
N VAL A 105 -12.13 11.84 -15.52
CA VAL A 105 -11.16 12.20 -14.47
C VAL A 105 -11.78 12.02 -13.08
N VAL A 106 -10.99 11.53 -12.12
CA VAL A 106 -11.35 11.49 -10.69
C VAL A 106 -10.70 12.66 -9.97
N THR A 107 -11.50 13.43 -9.22
CA THR A 107 -11.02 14.46 -8.29
C THR A 107 -11.22 13.94 -6.86
N GLU A 108 -10.15 13.99 -6.05
CA GLU A 108 -10.16 13.47 -4.69
C GLU A 108 -10.13 14.58 -3.64
N PHE A 109 -10.94 14.43 -2.59
CA PHE A 109 -10.97 15.26 -1.38
C PHE A 109 -10.73 14.34 -0.18
N ASN A 110 -9.51 14.35 0.34
CA ASN A 110 -9.08 13.43 1.38
C ASN A 110 -9.05 14.12 2.75
N GLU A 111 -9.84 13.60 3.71
CA GLU A 111 -9.78 14.06 5.09
C GLU A 111 -8.51 13.56 5.79
N SER A 112 -7.99 14.36 6.72
CA SER A 112 -6.81 14.01 7.51
C SER A 112 -7.05 12.87 8.51
N GLY A 113 -8.30 12.64 8.92
CA GLY A 113 -8.66 11.71 9.99
C GLY A 113 -8.77 12.38 11.36
N ARG A 114 -8.85 11.55 12.40
CA ARG A 114 -9.01 12.00 13.80
C ARG A 114 -7.70 11.81 14.57
N ALA A 115 -7.39 12.78 15.42
CA ALA A 115 -6.17 12.74 16.22
C ALA A 115 -6.12 11.46 17.09
N VAL A 116 -4.90 10.96 17.27
CA VAL A 116 -4.60 9.79 18.10
C VAL A 116 -3.80 10.24 19.33
N GLY A 117 -4.12 9.66 20.50
CA GLY A 117 -3.42 9.94 21.75
C GLY A 117 -2.20 9.03 21.97
N GLU A 118 -1.33 9.45 22.89
CA GLU A 118 -0.12 8.67 23.25
C GLU A 118 -0.45 7.27 23.79
N GLU A 119 -1.50 7.13 24.58
CA GLU A 119 -1.95 5.83 25.11
C GLU A 119 -2.42 4.90 23.99
N GLU A 120 -3.17 5.43 23.02
CA GLU A 120 -3.61 4.65 21.86
C GLU A 120 -2.42 4.20 21.00
N LEU A 121 -1.42 5.08 20.82
CA LEU A 121 -0.18 4.74 20.09
C LEU A 121 0.66 3.70 20.84
N ALA A 122 0.72 3.77 22.18
CA ALA A 122 1.42 2.78 22.99
C ALA A 122 0.77 1.39 22.83
N ARG A 123 -0.56 1.31 22.97
CA ARG A 123 -1.32 0.06 22.76
C ARG A 123 -1.17 -0.48 21.34
N MET A 124 -1.15 0.40 20.33
CA MET A 124 -0.92 0.00 18.95
C MET A 124 0.49 -0.57 18.75
N THR A 125 1.50 0.05 19.37
CA THR A 125 2.88 -0.46 19.32
C THR A 125 2.97 -1.85 19.97
N GLU A 126 2.35 -2.05 21.13
CA GLU A 126 2.31 -3.36 21.79
C GLU A 126 1.65 -4.42 20.93
N LEU A 127 0.50 -4.10 20.28
CA LEU A 127 -0.18 -4.99 19.36
C LEU A 127 0.73 -5.36 18.16
N ILE A 128 1.35 -4.36 17.53
CA ILE A 128 2.23 -4.58 16.38
C ILE A 128 3.43 -5.46 16.76
N VAL A 129 4.10 -5.17 17.89
CA VAL A 129 5.23 -5.96 18.38
C VAL A 129 4.81 -7.40 18.68
N HIS A 130 3.62 -7.58 19.29
CA HIS A 130 3.10 -8.92 19.54
C HIS A 130 2.87 -9.71 18.25
N ARG A 131 2.31 -9.08 17.22
CA ARG A 131 2.07 -9.71 15.90
C ARG A 131 3.36 -9.98 15.14
N ALA A 132 4.33 -9.07 15.19
CA ALA A 132 5.61 -9.21 14.52
C ALA A 132 6.38 -10.48 14.92
N ARG A 133 6.19 -10.98 16.14
CA ARG A 133 6.80 -12.24 16.62
C ARG A 133 6.30 -13.48 15.89
N HIS A 134 5.13 -13.39 15.29
CA HIS A 134 4.45 -14.52 14.62
C HIS A 134 4.35 -14.32 13.11
N ALA A 135 4.60 -13.11 12.63
CA ALA A 135 4.56 -12.78 11.21
C ALA A 135 5.92 -13.06 10.54
N ASP A 136 5.87 -13.47 9.27
CA ASP A 136 7.06 -13.56 8.41
C ASP A 136 7.36 -12.19 7.77
N VAL A 137 6.31 -11.40 7.52
CA VAL A 137 6.41 -10.03 6.99
C VAL A 137 5.47 -9.11 7.76
N LEU A 138 5.98 -7.94 8.16
CA LEU A 138 5.22 -6.83 8.73
C LEU A 138 5.18 -5.67 7.72
N VAL A 139 4.00 -5.26 7.30
CA VAL A 139 3.80 -4.15 6.36
C VAL A 139 3.24 -2.93 7.10
N LEU A 140 4.03 -1.88 7.21
CA LEU A 140 3.62 -0.56 7.70
C LEU A 140 3.20 0.27 6.48
N SER A 141 1.91 0.51 6.29
CA SER A 141 1.43 1.15 5.06
C SER A 141 0.39 2.24 5.33
N GLY A 142 0.57 3.36 4.64
CA GLY A 142 -0.35 4.47 4.59
C GLY A 142 0.00 5.66 5.47
N SER A 143 -0.86 6.68 5.39
CA SER A 143 -0.74 7.90 6.18
C SER A 143 -1.00 7.64 7.65
N MET A 144 -0.40 8.46 8.50
CA MET A 144 -0.65 8.46 9.92
C MET A 144 -1.80 9.42 10.29
N PRO A 145 -2.58 9.13 11.33
CA PRO A 145 -3.60 10.05 11.81
C PRO A 145 -2.98 11.33 12.38
N PRO A 146 -3.73 12.45 12.46
CA PRO A 146 -3.29 13.66 13.13
C PRO A 146 -2.79 13.39 14.55
N ALA A 147 -1.83 14.18 15.02
CA ALA A 147 -1.11 14.06 16.28
C ALA A 147 -0.22 12.79 16.43
N CYS A 148 -0.22 11.87 15.46
CA CYS A 148 0.77 10.81 15.42
C CYS A 148 2.15 11.42 15.05
N PRO A 149 3.21 11.18 15.84
CA PRO A 149 4.54 11.70 15.52
C PRO A 149 5.06 11.18 14.18
N ALA A 150 5.71 12.04 13.38
CA ALA A 150 6.24 11.67 12.05
C ALA A 150 7.21 10.48 12.10
N ASP A 151 7.91 10.29 13.21
CA ASP A 151 8.85 9.19 13.44
C ASP A 151 8.18 7.91 13.99
N TYR A 152 6.84 7.84 14.07
CA TYR A 152 6.16 6.70 14.68
C TYR A 152 6.48 5.38 13.97
N TYR A 153 6.45 5.34 12.63
CA TYR A 153 6.86 4.13 11.91
C TYR A 153 8.33 3.75 12.19
N ALA A 154 9.23 4.73 12.31
CA ALA A 154 10.62 4.47 12.69
C ALA A 154 10.74 3.90 14.11
N ARG A 155 9.90 4.36 15.07
CA ARG A 155 9.84 3.78 16.43
C ARG A 155 9.36 2.33 16.38
N VAL A 156 8.30 2.04 15.63
CA VAL A 156 7.79 0.66 15.45
C VAL A 156 8.87 -0.23 14.84
N LEU A 157 9.53 0.21 13.76
CA LEU A 157 10.62 -0.55 13.11
C LEU A 157 11.75 -0.87 14.09
N ARG A 158 12.15 0.08 14.94
CA ARG A 158 13.17 -0.18 15.99
C ARG A 158 12.66 -1.15 17.05
N ALA A 159 11.38 -1.05 17.43
CA ALA A 159 10.80 -1.94 18.43
C ALA A 159 10.74 -3.40 17.99
N VAL A 160 10.61 -3.65 16.68
CA VAL A 160 10.56 -5.00 16.10
C VAL A 160 11.90 -5.46 15.49
N ALA A 161 12.97 -4.67 15.59
CA ALA A 161 14.27 -4.98 14.95
C ALA A 161 14.93 -6.28 15.44
N GLY A 162 14.52 -6.80 16.62
CA GLY A 162 15.00 -8.08 17.15
C GLY A 162 14.16 -9.29 16.74
N GLU A 163 13.06 -9.09 16.06
CA GLU A 163 12.16 -10.15 15.62
C GLU A 163 12.58 -10.69 14.23
N SER A 164 12.13 -11.89 13.88
CA SER A 164 12.49 -12.53 12.60
C SER A 164 11.72 -12.00 11.39
N CYS A 165 10.71 -11.15 11.59
CA CYS A 165 9.88 -10.65 10.51
C CYS A 165 10.61 -9.62 9.64
N ARG A 166 10.38 -9.68 8.33
CA ARG A 166 10.84 -8.67 7.37
C ARG A 166 9.89 -7.47 7.40
N CYS A 167 10.43 -6.26 7.60
CA CYS A 167 9.62 -5.06 7.69
C CYS A 167 9.55 -4.32 6.36
N VAL A 168 8.34 -4.08 5.87
CA VAL A 168 8.05 -3.29 4.66
C VAL A 168 7.45 -1.95 5.08
N LEU A 169 7.92 -0.86 4.47
CA LEU A 169 7.39 0.48 4.70
C LEU A 169 6.88 1.10 3.38
N ASP A 170 5.58 1.38 3.32
CA ASP A 170 4.91 2.11 2.23
C ASP A 170 4.20 3.34 2.80
N ALA A 171 4.96 4.39 3.03
CA ALA A 171 4.51 5.68 3.54
C ALA A 171 4.98 6.81 2.62
N ASP A 172 4.50 8.01 2.88
CA ASP A 172 4.87 9.22 2.14
C ASP A 172 5.49 10.28 3.07
N GLY A 173 6.11 11.29 2.49
CA GLY A 173 6.63 12.47 3.18
C GLY A 173 7.58 12.18 4.35
N ALA A 174 7.38 12.90 5.46
CA ALA A 174 8.22 12.77 6.65
C ALA A 174 8.22 11.35 7.27
N PRO A 175 7.09 10.63 7.39
CA PRO A 175 7.06 9.24 7.85
C PRO A 175 7.95 8.28 7.07
N LEU A 176 8.03 8.44 5.76
CA LEU A 176 8.94 7.64 4.92
C LEU A 176 10.39 8.02 5.17
N ALA A 177 10.70 9.31 5.19
CA ALA A 177 12.06 9.80 5.41
C ALA A 177 12.63 9.35 6.77
N GLU A 178 11.85 9.50 7.85
CA GLU A 178 12.20 9.03 9.19
C GLU A 178 12.29 7.51 9.28
N GLY A 179 11.39 6.81 8.59
CA GLY A 179 11.34 5.36 8.55
C GLY A 179 12.58 4.72 7.91
N ILE A 180 13.14 5.34 6.86
CA ILE A 180 14.37 4.88 6.19
C ILE A 180 15.54 4.83 7.18
N ALA A 181 15.64 5.78 8.12
CA ALA A 181 16.69 5.79 9.14
C ALA A 181 16.61 4.57 10.10
N ALA A 182 15.44 3.93 10.21
CA ALA A 182 15.27 2.68 10.96
C ALA A 182 15.54 1.42 10.11
N ARG A 183 15.95 1.57 8.84
CA ARG A 183 16.39 0.52 7.93
C ARG A 183 15.34 -0.59 7.73
N PRO A 184 14.14 -0.27 7.22
CA PRO A 184 13.19 -1.29 6.83
C PRO A 184 13.82 -2.22 5.78
N TRP A 185 13.35 -3.47 5.73
CA TRP A 185 13.84 -4.41 4.74
C TRP A 185 13.47 -3.99 3.30
N LEU A 186 12.23 -3.52 3.08
CA LEU A 186 11.74 -3.04 1.78
C LEU A 186 10.99 -1.73 1.92
N ILE A 187 11.19 -0.81 0.97
CA ILE A 187 10.33 0.35 0.77
C ILE A 187 9.77 0.37 -0.66
N LYS A 188 8.58 0.99 -0.81
CA LYS A 188 7.98 1.17 -2.13
C LYS A 188 7.57 2.63 -2.39
N PRO A 189 8.46 3.57 -2.66
CA PRO A 189 8.11 4.91 -3.11
C PRO A 189 7.58 4.91 -4.56
N ASN A 190 6.80 5.93 -4.90
CA ASN A 190 6.62 6.33 -6.29
C ASN A 190 7.76 7.27 -6.72
N ARG A 191 7.79 7.66 -8.02
CA ARG A 191 8.83 8.58 -8.55
C ARG A 191 8.90 9.88 -7.75
N ALA A 192 7.77 10.53 -7.50
CA ALA A 192 7.74 11.84 -6.81
C ALA A 192 8.20 11.74 -5.35
N GLU A 193 7.84 10.67 -4.65
CA GLU A 193 8.33 10.37 -3.30
C GLU A 193 9.85 10.15 -3.30
N LEU A 194 10.38 9.40 -4.27
CA LEU A 194 11.82 9.16 -4.41
C LEU A 194 12.58 10.46 -4.77
N GLU A 195 12.02 11.31 -5.63
CA GLU A 195 12.55 12.65 -5.92
C GLU A 195 12.64 13.51 -4.64
N THR A 196 11.58 13.49 -3.83
CA THR A 196 11.55 14.20 -2.54
C THR A 196 12.61 13.66 -1.58
N LEU A 197 12.78 12.33 -1.48
CA LEU A 197 13.76 11.69 -0.60
C LEU A 197 15.21 11.97 -0.97
N THR A 198 15.50 12.14 -2.27
CA THR A 198 16.85 12.32 -2.79
C THR A 198 17.17 13.78 -3.15
N GLY A 199 16.15 14.65 -3.21
CA GLY A 199 16.30 16.05 -3.64
C GLY A 199 16.65 16.17 -5.13
N ARG A 200 16.44 15.12 -5.94
CA ARG A 200 16.83 15.06 -7.36
C ARG A 200 15.61 14.94 -8.26
N SER A 201 15.66 15.49 -9.46
CA SER A 201 14.68 15.20 -10.52
C SER A 201 15.09 13.92 -11.26
N LEU A 202 14.15 12.97 -11.38
CA LEU A 202 14.38 11.65 -11.94
C LEU A 202 13.67 11.51 -13.30
N ARG A 203 14.43 11.68 -14.39
CA ARG A 203 13.88 11.77 -15.75
C ARG A 203 13.78 10.43 -16.48
N GLY A 204 14.58 9.44 -16.09
CA GLY A 204 14.66 8.16 -16.78
C GLY A 204 14.92 7.00 -15.83
N VAL A 205 14.87 5.78 -16.38
CA VAL A 205 15.10 4.53 -15.67
C VAL A 205 16.45 4.53 -14.93
N ALA A 206 17.52 5.05 -15.56
CA ALA A 206 18.83 5.12 -14.94
C ALA A 206 18.86 6.04 -13.71
N ASP A 207 18.22 7.23 -13.79
CA ASP A 207 18.16 8.15 -12.65
C ASP A 207 17.43 7.51 -11.46
N VAL A 208 16.31 6.82 -11.73
CA VAL A 208 15.51 6.12 -10.71
C VAL A 208 16.31 4.97 -10.08
N ARG A 209 17.01 4.17 -10.90
CA ARG A 209 17.90 3.10 -10.40
C ARG A 209 18.98 3.66 -9.47
N ASP A 210 19.65 4.72 -9.89
CA ASP A 210 20.73 5.32 -9.11
C ASP A 210 20.22 5.93 -7.81
N ALA A 211 19.04 6.56 -7.83
CA ALA A 211 18.35 7.04 -6.64
C ALA A 211 17.94 5.89 -5.70
N ALA A 212 17.42 4.78 -6.23
CA ALA A 212 17.12 3.59 -5.44
C ALA A 212 18.37 3.02 -4.77
N ARG A 213 19.50 2.95 -5.48
CA ARG A 213 20.79 2.51 -4.93
C ARG A 213 21.31 3.44 -3.82
N GLU A 214 21.07 4.75 -3.93
CA GLU A 214 21.38 5.70 -2.85
C GLU A 214 20.61 5.36 -1.57
N ILE A 215 19.33 5.01 -1.68
CA ILE A 215 18.53 4.59 -0.52
C ILE A 215 19.01 3.23 0.04
N ILE A 216 19.38 2.29 -0.82
CA ILE A 216 19.98 1.00 -0.41
C ILE A 216 21.27 1.23 0.38
N ALA A 217 22.13 2.14 -0.07
CA ALA A 217 23.35 2.51 0.64
C ALA A 217 23.09 3.09 2.05
N ARG A 218 21.86 3.61 2.31
CA ARG A 218 21.42 4.06 3.65
C ARG A 218 20.94 2.90 4.55
N GLY A 219 20.91 1.67 4.04
CA GLY A 219 20.64 0.45 4.81
C GLY A 219 19.30 -0.20 4.57
N VAL A 220 18.51 0.26 3.60
CA VAL A 220 17.33 -0.46 3.10
C VAL A 220 17.79 -1.61 2.19
N ALA A 221 17.24 -2.82 2.37
CA ALA A 221 17.70 -3.95 1.57
C ALA A 221 17.11 -3.99 0.16
N VAL A 222 15.84 -3.61 0.01
CA VAL A 222 15.11 -3.64 -1.28
C VAL A 222 14.35 -2.33 -1.48
N VAL A 223 14.47 -1.74 -2.66
CA VAL A 223 13.70 -0.55 -3.07
C VAL A 223 12.91 -0.88 -4.33
N ALA A 224 11.58 -0.84 -4.24
CA ALA A 224 10.68 -0.97 -5.38
C ALA A 224 10.08 0.42 -5.70
N VAL A 225 10.15 0.86 -6.94
CA VAL A 225 9.71 2.20 -7.35
C VAL A 225 8.62 2.08 -8.40
N SER A 226 7.41 2.59 -8.11
CA SER A 226 6.34 2.68 -9.10
C SER A 226 6.50 3.96 -9.94
N LEU A 227 6.37 3.83 -11.28
CA LEU A 227 6.55 4.91 -12.25
C LEU A 227 5.25 5.26 -12.99
N GLY A 228 4.12 4.74 -12.52
CA GLY A 228 2.82 4.91 -13.15
C GLY A 228 2.81 4.31 -14.57
N ALA A 229 2.47 5.14 -15.56
CA ALA A 229 2.43 4.71 -16.95
C ALA A 229 3.81 4.35 -17.54
N ASP A 230 4.91 4.68 -16.87
CA ASP A 230 6.27 4.34 -17.33
C ASP A 230 6.75 2.97 -16.81
N GLY A 231 5.94 2.26 -16.01
CA GLY A 231 6.28 0.94 -15.47
C GLY A 231 6.75 0.96 -14.03
N ALA A 232 7.76 0.16 -13.69
CA ALA A 232 8.30 0.06 -12.33
C ALA A 232 9.77 -0.39 -12.33
N ILE A 233 10.46 -0.15 -11.22
CA ILE A 233 11.81 -0.62 -10.96
C ILE A 233 11.85 -1.34 -9.61
N ILE A 234 12.69 -2.36 -9.50
CA ILE A 234 13.11 -2.91 -8.22
C ILE A 234 14.64 -3.00 -8.19
N ALA A 235 15.23 -2.76 -7.03
CA ALA A 235 16.67 -2.90 -6.84
C ALA A 235 16.98 -3.42 -5.43
N ASP A 236 18.06 -4.17 -5.33
CA ASP A 236 18.79 -4.48 -4.10
C ASP A 236 20.28 -4.15 -4.27
N ALA A 237 21.14 -4.68 -3.37
CA ALA A 237 22.58 -4.42 -3.42
C ALA A 237 23.25 -4.98 -4.68
N ASP A 238 22.76 -6.08 -5.23
CA ASP A 238 23.44 -6.89 -6.25
C ASP A 238 22.85 -6.68 -7.65
N GLU A 239 21.53 -6.42 -7.73
CA GLU A 239 20.84 -6.35 -9.00
C GLU A 239 19.69 -5.33 -9.01
N ALA A 240 19.31 -4.92 -10.22
CA ALA A 240 18.16 -4.07 -10.43
C ALA A 240 17.43 -4.50 -11.71
N PHE A 241 16.09 -4.41 -11.67
CA PHE A 241 15.23 -4.75 -12.79
C PHE A 241 14.24 -3.62 -13.07
N PHE A 242 13.99 -3.41 -14.35
CA PHE A 242 12.91 -2.57 -14.86
C PHE A 242 11.84 -3.45 -15.50
N ALA A 243 10.58 -3.11 -15.28
CA ALA A 243 9.44 -3.66 -15.99
C ALA A 243 8.66 -2.52 -16.65
N PRO A 244 8.44 -2.54 -17.97
CA PRO A 244 7.55 -1.59 -18.61
C PRO A 244 6.11 -1.84 -18.15
N ARG A 245 5.23 -0.84 -18.36
CA ARG A 245 3.79 -1.03 -18.12
C ARG A 245 3.26 -2.18 -18.96
N LEU A 246 2.30 -2.89 -18.44
CA LEU A 246 1.54 -3.87 -19.20
C LEU A 246 0.45 -3.17 -20.05
N ASP A 247 0.15 -3.72 -21.19
CA ASP A 247 -0.96 -3.27 -22.05
C ASP A 247 -2.27 -3.87 -21.52
N ILE A 248 -3.00 -3.06 -20.76
CA ILE A 248 -4.24 -3.43 -20.07
C ILE A 248 -5.30 -2.35 -20.24
N ASP A 249 -6.56 -2.74 -20.12
CA ASP A 249 -7.66 -1.79 -20.02
C ASP A 249 -7.73 -1.23 -18.58
N VAL A 250 -7.37 0.04 -18.42
CA VAL A 250 -7.27 0.70 -17.11
C VAL A 250 -8.62 1.29 -16.73
N HIS A 251 -9.24 0.73 -15.69
CA HIS A 251 -10.48 1.26 -15.11
C HIS A 251 -10.19 2.24 -13.96
N SER A 252 -9.20 1.93 -13.12
CA SER A 252 -8.79 2.78 -12.00
C SER A 252 -7.34 2.53 -11.64
N THR A 253 -6.63 3.56 -11.16
CA THR A 253 -5.27 3.41 -10.62
C THR A 253 -5.25 3.38 -9.08
N VAL A 254 -6.41 3.49 -8.45
CA VAL A 254 -6.55 3.47 -6.98
C VAL A 254 -6.17 2.10 -6.45
N GLY A 255 -5.29 2.08 -5.44
CA GLY A 255 -4.83 0.83 -4.82
C GLY A 255 -3.77 0.05 -5.61
N ALA A 256 -3.35 0.51 -6.81
CA ALA A 256 -2.30 -0.17 -7.58
C ALA A 256 -0.98 -0.28 -6.80
N GLY A 257 -0.59 0.77 -6.06
CA GLY A 257 0.57 0.75 -5.19
C GLY A 257 0.44 -0.27 -4.04
N ASP A 258 -0.76 -0.36 -3.44
CA ASP A 258 -1.07 -1.31 -2.36
C ASP A 258 -1.01 -2.75 -2.90
N ALA A 259 -1.57 -2.99 -4.10
CA ALA A 259 -1.51 -4.28 -4.78
C ALA A 259 -0.08 -4.66 -5.19
N MET A 260 0.75 -3.68 -5.59
CA MET A 260 2.17 -3.93 -5.85
C MET A 260 2.89 -4.42 -4.59
N VAL A 261 2.68 -3.79 -3.44
CA VAL A 261 3.21 -4.27 -2.15
C VAL A 261 2.74 -5.70 -1.88
N ALA A 262 1.43 -5.97 -2.05
CA ALA A 262 0.86 -7.30 -1.84
C ALA A 262 1.54 -8.37 -2.71
N GLY A 263 1.69 -8.13 -4.01
CA GLY A 263 2.38 -9.04 -4.92
C GLY A 263 3.84 -9.28 -4.57
N LEU A 264 4.58 -8.21 -4.22
CA LEU A 264 5.97 -8.29 -3.77
C LEU A 264 6.11 -9.17 -2.52
N VAL A 265 5.32 -8.89 -1.47
CA VAL A 265 5.43 -9.63 -0.21
C VAL A 265 4.97 -11.08 -0.36
N CYS A 266 3.95 -11.37 -1.17
CA CYS A 266 3.56 -12.73 -1.52
C CYS A 266 4.71 -13.49 -2.22
N GLY A 267 5.38 -12.86 -3.19
CA GLY A 267 6.51 -13.45 -3.90
C GLY A 267 7.66 -13.77 -2.96
N PHE A 268 8.09 -12.81 -2.16
CA PHE A 268 9.18 -13.02 -1.20
C PHE A 268 8.83 -14.04 -0.10
N SER A 269 7.57 -14.04 0.36
CA SER A 269 7.10 -15.02 1.35
C SER A 269 7.04 -16.45 0.78
N ALA A 270 6.85 -16.57 -0.53
CA ALA A 270 6.95 -17.85 -1.25
C ALA A 270 8.40 -18.25 -1.59
N GLY A 271 9.41 -17.55 -1.05
CA GLY A 271 10.83 -17.84 -1.28
C GLY A 271 11.34 -17.45 -2.67
N LYS A 272 10.61 -16.62 -3.41
CA LYS A 272 11.01 -16.14 -4.74
C LYS A 272 12.17 -15.15 -4.65
N GLY A 273 13.03 -15.16 -5.69
CA GLY A 273 14.07 -14.15 -5.85
C GLY A 273 13.54 -12.77 -6.20
N LEU A 274 14.43 -11.76 -6.22
CA LEU A 274 14.10 -10.35 -6.47
C LEU A 274 13.26 -10.17 -7.74
N ARG A 275 13.71 -10.73 -8.85
CA ARG A 275 13.04 -10.63 -10.15
C ARG A 275 11.64 -11.23 -10.16
N GLU A 276 11.47 -12.44 -9.60
CA GLU A 276 10.17 -13.13 -9.61
C GLU A 276 9.17 -12.43 -8.69
N ALA A 277 9.59 -12.01 -7.49
CA ALA A 277 8.76 -11.21 -6.58
C ALA A 277 8.35 -9.88 -7.23
N PHE A 278 9.26 -9.25 -7.99
CA PHE A 278 8.96 -8.05 -8.75
C PHE A 278 7.90 -8.29 -9.83
N CYS A 279 8.01 -9.38 -10.60
CA CYS A 279 6.97 -9.75 -11.57
C CYS A 279 5.60 -9.90 -10.92
N MET A 280 5.53 -10.53 -9.73
CA MET A 280 4.28 -10.64 -8.96
C MET A 280 3.76 -9.27 -8.53
N GLY A 281 4.63 -8.35 -8.09
CA GLY A 281 4.25 -6.98 -7.73
C GLY A 281 3.66 -6.21 -8.92
N VAL A 282 4.32 -6.27 -10.08
CA VAL A 282 3.85 -5.61 -11.31
C VAL A 282 2.52 -6.20 -11.80
N ALA A 283 2.39 -7.53 -11.82
CA ALA A 283 1.16 -8.20 -12.21
C ALA A 283 -0.01 -7.86 -11.28
N ALA A 284 0.22 -7.83 -9.96
CA ALA A 284 -0.79 -7.47 -8.97
C ALA A 284 -1.25 -6.02 -9.11
N ALA A 285 -0.31 -5.07 -9.29
CA ALA A 285 -0.61 -3.67 -9.56
C ALA A 285 -1.43 -3.49 -10.83
N SER A 286 -1.07 -4.19 -11.90
CA SER A 286 -1.76 -4.15 -13.18
C SER A 286 -3.16 -4.77 -13.10
N ALA A 287 -3.31 -5.93 -12.43
CA ALA A 287 -4.60 -6.54 -12.19
C ALA A 287 -5.53 -5.64 -11.36
N MET A 288 -4.97 -4.89 -10.39
CA MET A 288 -5.71 -3.88 -9.63
C MET A 288 -6.23 -2.76 -10.51
N CYS A 289 -5.43 -2.30 -11.49
CA CYS A 289 -5.84 -1.25 -12.42
C CYS A 289 -7.03 -1.67 -13.32
N MET A 290 -7.30 -2.96 -13.49
CA MET A 290 -8.43 -3.50 -14.26
C MET A 290 -9.71 -3.65 -13.42
N THR A 291 -9.68 -3.29 -12.13
CA THR A 291 -10.84 -3.36 -11.23
C THR A 291 -11.51 -2.00 -11.07
N GLU A 292 -12.78 -2.01 -10.67
CA GLU A 292 -13.53 -0.80 -10.34
C GLU A 292 -13.36 -0.44 -8.86
N GLY A 293 -13.03 0.82 -8.60
CA GLY A 293 -12.94 1.37 -7.25
C GLY A 293 -11.89 0.71 -6.37
N SER A 294 -12.27 0.19 -5.20
CA SER A 294 -11.39 -0.45 -4.21
C SER A 294 -11.55 -1.98 -4.17
N GLU A 295 -12.17 -2.60 -5.16
CA GLU A 295 -12.22 -4.06 -5.25
C GLU A 295 -10.79 -4.61 -5.37
N PRO A 296 -10.47 -5.75 -4.76
CA PRO A 296 -9.13 -6.33 -4.83
C PRO A 296 -8.79 -6.80 -6.24
N PRO A 297 -7.49 -6.99 -6.56
CA PRO A 297 -7.09 -7.51 -7.85
C PRO A 297 -7.72 -8.88 -8.10
N GLY A 298 -8.32 -9.05 -9.28
CA GLY A 298 -8.88 -10.34 -9.70
C GLY A 298 -7.78 -11.38 -9.83
N ARG A 299 -7.94 -12.56 -9.20
CA ARG A 299 -6.93 -13.62 -9.20
C ARG A 299 -6.62 -14.13 -10.61
N GLU A 300 -7.63 -14.32 -11.42
CA GLU A 300 -7.48 -14.77 -12.83
C GLU A 300 -6.69 -13.75 -13.65
N ASN A 301 -7.01 -12.46 -13.53
CA ASN A 301 -6.27 -11.39 -14.17
C ASN A 301 -4.82 -11.36 -13.71
N PHE A 302 -4.58 -11.50 -12.40
CA PHE A 302 -3.22 -11.55 -11.85
C PHE A 302 -2.42 -12.73 -12.42
N GLU A 303 -2.98 -13.96 -12.42
CA GLU A 303 -2.31 -15.15 -12.93
C GLU A 303 -1.99 -15.03 -14.42
N THR A 304 -2.93 -14.47 -15.21
CA THR A 304 -2.73 -14.21 -16.64
C THR A 304 -1.64 -13.18 -16.89
N LEU A 305 -1.71 -12.04 -16.18
CA LEU A 305 -0.74 -10.95 -16.35
C LEU A 305 0.66 -11.36 -15.89
N LEU A 306 0.76 -12.17 -14.83
CA LEU A 306 2.06 -12.66 -14.34
C LEU A 306 2.87 -13.40 -15.43
N GLN A 307 2.19 -14.08 -16.35
CA GLN A 307 2.85 -14.77 -17.48
C GLN A 307 3.34 -13.79 -18.57
N THR A 308 2.86 -12.54 -18.56
CA THR A 308 3.20 -11.53 -19.57
C THR A 308 4.23 -10.50 -19.10
N VAL A 309 4.50 -10.43 -17.78
CA VAL A 309 5.47 -9.48 -17.23
C VAL A 309 6.86 -9.76 -17.79
N GLN A 310 7.41 -8.80 -18.48
CA GLN A 310 8.78 -8.81 -18.95
C GLN A 310 9.63 -7.90 -18.08
N THR A 311 10.85 -8.30 -17.78
CA THR A 311 11.80 -7.51 -16.99
C THR A 311 13.15 -7.44 -17.67
N GLU A 312 13.76 -6.28 -17.62
CA GLU A 312 15.12 -6.02 -18.09
C GLU A 312 16.03 -5.78 -16.86
N ARG A 313 17.22 -6.37 -16.86
CA ARG A 313 18.25 -6.07 -15.86
C ARG A 313 18.93 -4.75 -16.24
N ILE A 314 19.04 -3.82 -15.29
CA ILE A 314 19.49 -2.44 -15.53
C ILE A 314 20.68 -2.06 -14.64
#